data_c080dd7814b61204c8b0e359be9ab080
#
_entry.id   c080dd7814b61204c8b0e359be9ab080
#
_cell.length_a   1.000
_cell.length_b   1.000
_cell.length_c   1.000
_cell.angle_alpha   90.00
_cell.angle_beta   90.00
_cell.angle_gamma   90.00
#
_symmetry.space_group_name_H-M   'P 1'
#
loop_
_entity.id
_entity.type
_entity.pdbx_description
1 polymer ?
#
loop_
_entity_poly.entity_id
_entity_poly.type
_entity_poly.pdbx_seq_one_letter_code
_entity_poly.pdbx_strand_id
1 'polypeptide(L)'
;MKNYKLIVTDMDGTVLGENHQITDENKNALKEAEKMGIKVVFATGRFHDSAKDHVNFLEEVMPIISSNGSIIKHPITNEVLYSNFIDRDICLKIMDIIDEYNLRYQVYTDEKILQKYETEEEMIFMKEFIAKNFSDKTEITFKKDLKEDVKNSNVLKFNIMEMENPELLNQARADLTFIKNIEITSSWKNNLEIMSEGSHKGKAIEYLSDLLEIDRENIIAFGDNYNDLSMIEFAGTGVAMGNAEEEVKRIANHITSTNGDSGVAKAINSLVLQKVVSA
;
A
#
# COMPACT_ATOMS: atom_id res chain seq x y z
N MET A 1 -17.10 -25.34 4.07
CA MET A 1 -17.00 -23.87 4.24
C MET A 1 -15.57 -23.52 4.57
N LYS A 2 -14.98 -22.50 3.91
CA LYS A 2 -13.66 -22.00 4.34
C LYS A 2 -13.81 -21.31 5.70
N ASN A 3 -12.88 -21.57 6.60
CA ASN A 3 -12.87 -20.99 7.94
C ASN A 3 -11.89 -19.79 7.95
N TYR A 4 -12.36 -18.63 7.47
CA TYR A 4 -11.51 -17.43 7.45
C TYR A 4 -11.22 -16.94 8.87
N LYS A 5 -9.94 -16.58 9.12
CA LYS A 5 -9.45 -16.01 10.37
C LYS A 5 -8.82 -14.63 10.19
N LEU A 6 -8.45 -14.29 8.95
CA LEU A 6 -7.83 -13.02 8.61
C LEU A 6 -8.38 -12.48 7.30
N ILE A 7 -8.83 -11.24 7.34
CA ILE A 7 -9.13 -10.41 6.18
C ILE A 7 -7.97 -9.44 6.00
N VAL A 8 -7.40 -9.40 4.80
CA VAL A 8 -6.42 -8.39 4.42
C VAL A 8 -6.99 -7.58 3.28
N THR A 9 -6.96 -6.27 3.38
CA THR A 9 -7.47 -5.40 2.32
C THR A 9 -6.49 -4.30 1.97
N ASP A 10 -6.27 -4.06 0.68
CA ASP A 10 -5.69 -2.80 0.24
C ASP A 10 -6.64 -1.64 0.52
N MET A 11 -6.13 -0.42 0.43
CA MET A 11 -6.88 0.80 0.71
C MET A 11 -7.37 1.49 -0.56
N ASP A 12 -6.47 2.05 -1.35
CA ASP A 12 -6.79 2.88 -2.51
C ASP A 12 -7.25 2.03 -3.70
N GLY A 13 -8.45 2.33 -4.23
CA GLY A 13 -9.04 1.49 -5.29
C GLY A 13 -9.65 0.18 -4.79
N THR A 14 -9.52 -0.15 -3.49
CA THR A 14 -10.06 -1.38 -2.90
C THR A 14 -11.10 -1.08 -1.83
N VAL A 15 -10.72 -0.85 -0.56
CA VAL A 15 -11.71 -0.60 0.50
C VAL A 15 -12.18 0.85 0.54
N LEU A 16 -11.35 1.79 0.06
CA LEU A 16 -11.71 3.20 -0.08
C LEU A 16 -12.55 3.39 -1.35
N GLY A 17 -13.68 4.07 -1.21
CA GLY A 17 -14.50 4.53 -2.33
C GLY A 17 -13.86 5.71 -3.08
N GLU A 18 -14.56 6.22 -4.10
CA GLU A 18 -14.09 7.32 -4.96
C GLU A 18 -13.77 8.62 -4.20
N ASN A 19 -14.37 8.82 -3.04
CA ASN A 19 -14.15 9.97 -2.16
C ASN A 19 -13.00 9.76 -1.16
N HIS A 20 -12.18 8.72 -1.35
CA HIS A 20 -11.09 8.32 -0.44
C HIS A 20 -11.55 8.02 1.01
N GLN A 21 -12.82 7.65 1.18
CA GLN A 21 -13.37 7.21 2.48
C GLN A 21 -13.87 5.77 2.37
N ILE A 22 -13.79 5.03 3.47
CA ILE A 22 -14.39 3.70 3.54
C ILE A 22 -15.91 3.86 3.58
N THR A 23 -16.63 3.22 2.66
CA THR A 23 -18.09 3.27 2.62
C THR A 23 -18.71 2.63 3.88
N ASP A 24 -19.92 3.03 4.23
CA ASP A 24 -20.60 2.47 5.40
C ASP A 24 -20.86 0.97 5.25
N GLU A 25 -21.13 0.51 4.02
CA GLU A 25 -21.29 -0.91 3.71
C GLU A 25 -19.98 -1.68 3.98
N ASN A 26 -18.83 -1.16 3.53
CA ASN A 26 -17.53 -1.78 3.78
C ASN A 26 -17.21 -1.81 5.28
N LYS A 27 -17.44 -0.69 6.00
CA LYS A 27 -17.26 -0.64 7.46
C LYS A 27 -18.13 -1.66 8.19
N ASN A 28 -19.41 -1.76 7.80
CA ASN A 28 -20.35 -2.68 8.44
C ASN A 28 -19.96 -4.15 8.19
N ALA A 29 -19.58 -4.51 6.96
CA ALA A 29 -19.16 -5.87 6.64
C ALA A 29 -17.88 -6.28 7.39
N LEU A 30 -16.90 -5.38 7.48
CA LEU A 30 -15.65 -5.60 8.24
C LEU A 30 -15.93 -5.76 9.75
N LYS A 31 -16.78 -4.90 10.33
CA LYS A 31 -17.20 -5.04 11.74
C LYS A 31 -17.96 -6.34 12.02
N GLU A 32 -18.79 -6.78 11.11
CA GLU A 32 -19.50 -8.06 11.28
C GLU A 32 -18.52 -9.25 11.23
N ALA A 33 -17.53 -9.21 10.32
CA ALA A 33 -16.49 -10.22 10.29
C ALA A 33 -15.67 -10.22 11.59
N GLU A 34 -15.31 -9.03 12.09
CA GLU A 34 -14.61 -8.86 13.37
C GLU A 34 -15.39 -9.48 14.55
N LYS A 35 -16.72 -9.29 14.62
CA LYS A 35 -17.59 -9.92 15.63
C LYS A 35 -17.61 -11.44 15.55
N MET A 36 -17.26 -12.03 14.41
CA MET A 36 -17.08 -13.47 14.25
C MET A 36 -15.67 -13.94 14.67
N GLY A 37 -14.82 -13.05 15.20
CA GLY A 37 -13.44 -13.32 15.60
C GLY A 37 -12.44 -13.31 14.45
N ILE A 38 -12.80 -12.74 13.30
CA ILE A 38 -11.91 -12.61 12.14
C ILE A 38 -11.12 -11.31 12.26
N LYS A 39 -9.81 -11.39 12.22
CA LYS A 39 -8.94 -10.21 12.28
C LYS A 39 -8.97 -9.45 10.95
N VAL A 40 -8.88 -8.12 11.01
CA VAL A 40 -8.88 -7.23 9.84
C VAL A 40 -7.58 -6.46 9.79
N VAL A 41 -6.84 -6.60 8.70
CA VAL A 41 -5.54 -5.95 8.46
C VAL A 41 -5.60 -5.14 7.17
N PHE A 42 -5.05 -3.95 7.22
CA PHE A 42 -4.88 -3.08 6.05
C PHE A 42 -3.46 -3.21 5.52
N ALA A 43 -3.31 -3.40 4.19
CA ALA A 43 -2.03 -3.52 3.51
C ALA A 43 -1.95 -2.51 2.37
N THR A 44 -1.14 -1.47 2.50
CA THR A 44 -1.16 -0.30 1.62
C THR A 44 0.24 0.17 1.19
N GLY A 45 0.30 0.84 0.03
CA GLY A 45 1.47 1.61 -0.39
C GLY A 45 1.65 2.93 0.35
N ARG A 46 0.64 3.37 1.10
CA ARG A 46 0.68 4.63 1.87
C ARG A 46 1.76 4.62 2.95
N PHE A 47 2.18 5.82 3.34
CA PHE A 47 2.94 6.03 4.56
C PHE A 47 2.08 5.67 5.77
N HIS A 48 2.69 5.13 6.83
CA HIS A 48 1.94 4.60 7.97
C HIS A 48 0.97 5.61 8.58
N ASP A 49 1.43 6.84 8.80
CA ASP A 49 0.61 7.86 9.46
C ASP A 49 -0.60 8.30 8.63
N SER A 50 -0.52 8.16 7.29
CA SER A 50 -1.65 8.43 6.41
C SER A 50 -2.68 7.31 6.36
N ALA A 51 -2.33 6.12 6.80
CA ALA A 51 -3.23 4.97 6.85
C ALA A 51 -3.97 4.84 8.18
N LYS A 52 -3.35 5.26 9.29
CA LYS A 52 -3.83 4.97 10.66
C LYS A 52 -5.21 5.54 10.99
N ASP A 53 -5.60 6.68 10.41
CA ASP A 53 -6.91 7.30 10.70
C ASP A 53 -8.08 6.51 10.09
N HIS A 54 -7.81 5.67 9.09
CA HIS A 54 -8.83 4.85 8.41
C HIS A 54 -9.24 3.58 9.18
N VAL A 55 -8.46 3.14 10.16
CA VAL A 55 -8.71 1.86 10.87
C VAL A 55 -9.45 2.02 12.18
N ASN A 56 -9.66 3.23 12.66
CA ASN A 56 -10.22 3.56 13.99
C ASN A 56 -11.69 3.14 14.18
N PHE A 57 -12.36 2.65 13.16
CA PHE A 57 -13.74 2.18 13.27
C PHE A 57 -13.85 0.71 13.74
N LEU A 58 -12.75 -0.04 13.74
CA LEU A 58 -12.66 -1.41 14.25
C LEU A 58 -12.48 -1.42 15.78
N GLU A 59 -12.98 -2.46 16.45
CA GLU A 59 -12.83 -2.66 17.89
C GLU A 59 -11.41 -3.18 18.24
N GLU A 60 -10.94 -4.17 17.50
CA GLU A 60 -9.56 -4.69 17.58
C GLU A 60 -8.70 -4.08 16.46
N VAL A 61 -7.94 -3.05 16.78
CA VAL A 61 -7.08 -2.40 15.80
C VAL A 61 -5.80 -3.21 15.61
N MET A 62 -5.68 -3.84 14.44
CA MET A 62 -4.51 -4.63 14.06
C MET A 62 -3.36 -3.75 13.54
N PRO A 63 -2.10 -4.24 13.55
CA PRO A 63 -0.99 -3.58 12.87
C PRO A 63 -1.29 -3.35 11.38
N ILE A 64 -0.81 -2.23 10.85
CA ILE A 64 -0.95 -1.88 9.45
C ILE A 64 0.32 -2.28 8.70
N ILE A 65 0.15 -2.95 7.57
CA ILE A 65 1.18 -3.18 6.57
C ILE A 65 1.22 -1.94 5.67
N SER A 66 2.29 -1.16 5.74
CA SER A 66 2.45 0.10 5.00
C SER A 66 3.70 0.12 4.14
N SER A 67 3.82 1.13 3.27
CA SER A 67 4.91 1.26 2.30
C SER A 67 5.12 -0.03 1.49
N ASN A 68 4.02 -0.64 1.00
CA ASN A 68 3.99 -1.90 0.23
C ASN A 68 4.58 -3.12 0.98
N GLY A 69 4.56 -3.13 2.30
CA GLY A 69 5.10 -4.23 3.10
C GLY A 69 6.51 -4.00 3.62
N SER A 70 7.09 -2.81 3.39
CA SER A 70 8.39 -2.47 3.97
C SER A 70 8.34 -2.27 5.48
N ILE A 71 7.16 -2.02 6.05
CA ILE A 71 6.98 -1.89 7.49
C ILE A 71 5.61 -2.41 7.95
N ILE A 72 5.60 -3.10 9.09
CA ILE A 72 4.40 -3.49 9.84
C ILE A 72 4.45 -2.77 11.18
N LYS A 73 3.52 -1.86 11.41
CA LYS A 73 3.52 -1.00 12.59
C LYS A 73 2.13 -0.89 13.18
N HIS A 74 2.02 -0.93 14.51
CA HIS A 74 0.75 -0.78 15.19
C HIS A 74 0.33 0.70 15.26
N PRO A 75 -0.88 1.08 14.80
CA PRO A 75 -1.26 2.49 14.63
C PRO A 75 -1.50 3.25 15.94
N ILE A 76 -1.73 2.54 17.05
CA ILE A 76 -1.97 3.15 18.37
C ILE A 76 -0.69 3.16 19.20
N THR A 77 -0.02 2.01 19.34
CA THR A 77 1.17 1.87 20.19
C THR A 77 2.46 2.35 19.52
N ASN A 78 2.45 2.51 18.19
CA ASN A 78 3.61 2.76 17.35
C ASN A 78 4.68 1.66 17.40
N GLU A 79 4.36 0.49 17.92
CA GLU A 79 5.25 -0.67 17.92
C GLU A 79 5.51 -1.14 16.50
N VAL A 80 6.78 -1.28 16.13
CA VAL A 80 7.23 -1.81 14.84
C VAL A 80 7.46 -3.30 15.01
N LEU A 81 6.64 -4.12 14.33
CA LEU A 81 6.75 -5.57 14.35
C LEU A 81 7.72 -6.09 13.28
N TYR A 82 7.81 -5.38 12.17
CA TYR A 82 8.67 -5.72 11.05
C TYR A 82 9.08 -4.46 10.30
N SER A 83 10.31 -4.42 9.81
CA SER A 83 10.77 -3.42 8.86
C SER A 83 11.86 -4.00 7.95
N ASN A 84 11.86 -3.56 6.69
CA ASN A 84 12.87 -3.90 5.69
C ASN A 84 13.27 -2.62 4.95
N PHE A 85 14.44 -2.10 5.31
CA PHE A 85 14.95 -0.83 4.78
C PHE A 85 15.83 -1.05 3.55
N ILE A 86 15.82 -0.09 2.64
CA ILE A 86 16.75 -0.07 1.50
C ILE A 86 18.14 0.28 2.04
N ASP A 87 19.15 -0.49 1.60
CA ASP A 87 20.55 -0.20 1.93
C ASP A 87 20.93 1.22 1.51
N ARG A 88 21.74 1.88 2.32
CA ARG A 88 22.13 3.29 2.12
C ARG A 88 22.83 3.54 0.79
N ASP A 89 23.75 2.68 0.42
CA ASP A 89 24.47 2.82 -0.85
C ASP A 89 23.57 2.54 -2.05
N ILE A 90 22.57 1.69 -1.88
CA ILE A 90 21.52 1.45 -2.88
C ILE A 90 20.62 2.68 -3.01
N CYS A 91 20.23 3.31 -1.91
CA CYS A 91 19.46 4.56 -1.95
C CYS A 91 20.13 5.63 -2.79
N LEU A 92 21.44 5.83 -2.61
CA LEU A 92 22.20 6.83 -3.37
C LEU A 92 22.26 6.50 -4.87
N LYS A 93 22.43 5.23 -5.24
CA LYS A 93 22.38 4.80 -6.66
C LYS A 93 21.00 5.01 -7.28
N ILE A 94 19.94 4.74 -6.53
CA ILE A 94 18.55 5.03 -6.97
C ILE A 94 18.41 6.52 -7.23
N MET A 95 18.86 7.37 -6.29
CA MET A 95 18.77 8.83 -6.45
C MET A 95 19.56 9.33 -7.66
N ASP A 96 20.78 8.82 -7.87
CA ASP A 96 21.60 9.22 -9.02
C ASP A 96 20.87 8.91 -10.36
N ILE A 97 20.26 7.72 -10.51
CA ILE A 97 19.48 7.38 -11.71
C ILE A 97 18.25 8.28 -11.85
N ILE A 98 17.48 8.49 -10.78
CA ILE A 98 16.28 9.35 -10.84
C ILE A 98 16.63 10.78 -11.22
N ASP A 99 17.75 11.31 -10.67
CA ASP A 99 18.22 12.65 -10.95
C ASP A 99 18.71 12.80 -12.41
N GLU A 100 19.32 11.76 -13.05
CA GLU A 100 19.69 11.76 -14.46
C GLU A 100 18.48 11.97 -15.38
N TYR A 101 17.31 11.41 -15.01
CA TYR A 101 16.06 11.58 -15.75
C TYR A 101 15.26 12.82 -15.34
N ASN A 102 15.77 13.60 -14.36
CA ASN A 102 15.10 14.76 -13.78
C ASN A 102 13.66 14.45 -13.30
N LEU A 103 13.45 13.26 -12.73
CA LEU A 103 12.15 12.80 -12.24
C LEU A 103 11.87 13.31 -10.83
N ARG A 104 10.60 13.54 -10.55
CA ARG A 104 10.12 13.92 -9.21
C ARG A 104 9.98 12.68 -8.34
N TYR A 105 10.39 12.78 -7.08
CA TYR A 105 10.26 11.67 -6.16
C TYR A 105 10.08 12.09 -4.71
N GLN A 106 9.49 11.18 -3.97
CA GLN A 106 9.40 11.18 -2.52
C GLN A 106 10.23 10.03 -1.95
N VAL A 107 10.79 10.23 -0.76
CA VAL A 107 11.46 9.19 0.01
C VAL A 107 10.69 8.98 1.30
N TYR A 108 10.15 7.79 1.49
CA TYR A 108 9.47 7.40 2.71
C TYR A 108 10.49 6.82 3.67
N THR A 109 10.65 7.45 4.81
CA THR A 109 11.48 6.93 5.91
C THR A 109 10.58 6.27 6.96
N ASP A 110 11.15 5.73 8.02
CA ASP A 110 10.38 5.22 9.17
C ASP A 110 9.74 6.33 10.02
N GLU A 111 10.14 7.60 9.82
CA GLU A 111 9.66 8.75 10.59
C GLU A 111 8.79 9.71 9.78
N LYS A 112 9.16 10.01 8.53
CA LYS A 112 8.54 11.05 7.70
C LYS A 112 8.71 10.81 6.21
N ILE A 113 8.03 11.63 5.41
CA ILE A 113 8.24 11.70 3.96
C ILE A 113 9.17 12.87 3.64
N LEU A 114 10.21 12.60 2.86
CA LEU A 114 11.07 13.62 2.28
C LEU A 114 10.62 13.86 0.84
N GLN A 115 10.45 15.13 0.47
CA GLN A 115 10.01 15.56 -0.86
C GLN A 115 11.06 16.46 -1.50
N LYS A 116 11.64 16.00 -2.63
CA LYS A 116 12.51 16.84 -3.45
C LYS A 116 11.69 17.88 -4.21
N TYR A 117 12.19 19.11 -4.31
CA TYR A 117 11.66 20.17 -5.17
C TYR A 117 12.80 20.96 -5.81
N GLU A 118 12.54 21.54 -6.97
CA GLU A 118 13.54 22.34 -7.70
C GLU A 118 13.28 23.85 -7.52
N THR A 119 12.02 24.28 -7.62
CA THR A 119 11.63 25.70 -7.51
C THR A 119 10.66 25.94 -6.36
N GLU A 120 10.61 27.17 -5.85
CA GLU A 120 9.65 27.55 -4.79
C GLU A 120 8.20 27.44 -5.28
N GLU A 121 7.93 27.73 -6.55
CA GLU A 121 6.61 27.57 -7.16
C GLU A 121 6.18 26.10 -7.15
N GLU A 122 7.08 25.18 -7.48
CA GLU A 122 6.83 23.75 -7.41
C GLU A 122 6.51 23.32 -5.97
N MET A 123 7.30 23.76 -5.00
CA MET A 123 7.07 23.44 -3.59
C MET A 123 5.68 23.93 -3.12
N ILE A 124 5.29 25.15 -3.50
CA ILE A 124 3.98 25.71 -3.14
C ILE A 124 2.87 24.88 -3.78
N PHE A 125 2.98 24.60 -5.08
CA PHE A 125 2.01 23.76 -5.80
C PHE A 125 1.86 22.37 -5.14
N MET A 126 2.96 21.72 -4.79
CA MET A 126 2.91 20.41 -4.14
C MET A 126 2.26 20.46 -2.76
N LYS A 127 2.55 21.49 -1.96
CA LYS A 127 1.89 21.69 -0.66
C LYS A 127 0.38 21.87 -0.81
N GLU A 128 -0.05 22.69 -1.77
CA GLU A 128 -1.47 22.91 -2.05
C GLU A 128 -2.15 21.64 -2.56
N PHE A 129 -1.49 20.90 -3.45
CA PHE A 129 -1.98 19.62 -3.97
C PHE A 129 -2.16 18.59 -2.84
N ILE A 130 -1.17 18.45 -1.96
CA ILE A 130 -1.24 17.55 -0.80
C ILE A 130 -2.36 17.97 0.14
N ALA A 131 -2.43 19.24 0.51
CA ALA A 131 -3.47 19.75 1.41
C ALA A 131 -4.89 19.57 0.86
N LYS A 132 -5.05 19.58 -0.46
CA LYS A 132 -6.36 19.43 -1.12
C LYS A 132 -6.79 17.98 -1.27
N ASN A 133 -5.83 17.07 -1.54
CA ASN A 133 -6.15 15.70 -1.95
C ASN A 133 -5.84 14.65 -0.88
N PHE A 134 -5.03 15.00 0.10
CA PHE A 134 -4.67 14.12 1.21
C PHE A 134 -5.08 14.80 2.51
N SER A 135 -6.04 14.22 3.22
CA SER A 135 -6.50 14.73 4.53
C SER A 135 -5.50 14.45 5.66
N ASP A 136 -4.21 14.28 5.34
CA ASP A 136 -3.24 13.63 6.17
C ASP A 136 -2.47 14.57 7.10
N LYS A 137 -2.28 14.10 8.31
CA LYS A 137 -1.35 14.66 9.29
C LYS A 137 0.09 14.18 9.07
N THR A 138 0.39 13.62 7.88
CA THR A 138 1.71 13.09 7.56
C THR A 138 2.73 14.22 7.46
N GLU A 139 3.79 14.12 8.24
CA GLU A 139 4.88 15.09 8.17
C GLU A 139 5.66 14.93 6.85
N ILE A 140 5.65 15.98 6.04
CA ILE A 140 6.40 16.03 4.77
C ILE A 140 7.45 17.14 4.86
N THR A 141 8.70 16.76 4.75
CA THR A 141 9.83 17.68 4.73
C THR A 141 10.25 17.96 3.29
N PHE A 142 10.17 19.22 2.87
CA PHE A 142 10.54 19.67 1.52
C PHE A 142 11.99 20.16 1.50
N LYS A 143 12.81 19.63 0.58
CA LYS A 143 14.21 20.04 0.38
C LYS A 143 14.61 19.96 -1.09
N LYS A 144 15.62 20.78 -1.48
CA LYS A 144 16.22 20.73 -2.82
C LYS A 144 17.20 19.58 -2.99
N ASP A 145 17.91 19.21 -1.93
CA ASP A 145 18.79 18.06 -1.89
C ASP A 145 18.41 17.16 -0.70
N LEU A 146 18.21 15.89 -0.98
CA LEU A 146 17.82 14.87 0.00
C LEU A 146 18.98 13.94 0.38
N LYS A 147 20.16 14.05 -0.27
CA LYS A 147 21.24 13.05 -0.12
C LYS A 147 21.69 12.88 1.33
N GLU A 148 21.84 13.99 2.06
CA GLU A 148 22.24 13.91 3.48
C GLU A 148 21.13 13.37 4.38
N ASP A 149 19.87 13.71 4.11
CA ASP A 149 18.75 13.17 4.88
C ASP A 149 18.62 11.66 4.64
N VAL A 150 18.72 11.22 3.40
CA VAL A 150 18.65 9.79 3.03
C VAL A 150 19.79 9.00 3.66
N LYS A 151 21.02 9.53 3.68
CA LYS A 151 22.15 8.88 4.36
C LYS A 151 21.94 8.69 5.86
N ASN A 152 21.15 9.55 6.50
CA ASN A 152 20.92 9.54 7.94
C ASN A 152 19.55 9.00 8.36
N SER A 153 18.78 8.44 7.41
CA SER A 153 17.43 7.89 7.65
C SER A 153 17.35 6.41 7.30
N ASN A 154 16.39 5.74 7.90
CA ASN A 154 15.97 4.40 7.52
C ASN A 154 14.95 4.50 6.39
N VAL A 155 15.35 4.21 5.15
CA VAL A 155 14.51 4.38 3.96
C VAL A 155 13.67 3.14 3.71
N LEU A 156 12.35 3.31 3.67
CA LEU A 156 11.37 2.26 3.38
C LEU A 156 11.06 2.16 1.88
N LYS A 157 10.89 3.33 1.21
CA LYS A 157 10.40 3.39 -0.15
C LYS A 157 10.79 4.68 -0.86
N PHE A 158 11.12 4.58 -2.15
CA PHE A 158 11.06 5.70 -3.09
C PHE A 158 9.73 5.64 -3.84
N ASN A 159 9.06 6.76 -4.01
CA ASN A 159 7.89 6.93 -4.86
C ASN A 159 8.21 7.98 -5.92
N ILE A 160 8.42 7.54 -7.15
CA ILE A 160 8.77 8.36 -8.31
C ILE A 160 7.49 8.63 -9.09
N MET A 161 7.26 9.86 -9.48
CA MET A 161 6.04 10.27 -10.20
C MET A 161 6.39 11.07 -11.44
N GLU A 162 5.74 10.74 -12.57
CA GLU A 162 5.87 11.48 -13.83
C GLU A 162 4.51 11.56 -14.53
N MET A 163 4.02 12.81 -14.70
CA MET A 163 2.66 13.05 -15.21
C MET A 163 2.62 13.42 -16.70
N GLU A 164 3.71 14.00 -17.20
CA GLU A 164 3.75 14.61 -18.53
C GLU A 164 4.36 13.67 -19.57
N ASN A 165 5.39 12.92 -19.19
CA ASN A 165 6.10 12.03 -20.09
C ASN A 165 6.32 10.63 -19.46
N PRO A 166 5.32 9.73 -19.52
CA PRO A 166 5.42 8.39 -18.94
C PRO A 166 6.59 7.54 -19.49
N GLU A 167 7.11 7.88 -20.68
CA GLU A 167 8.26 7.18 -21.26
C GLU A 167 9.53 7.34 -20.43
N LEU A 168 9.69 8.46 -19.73
CA LEU A 168 10.80 8.66 -18.79
C LEU A 168 10.75 7.66 -17.63
N LEU A 169 9.55 7.30 -17.14
CA LEU A 169 9.41 6.26 -16.11
C LEU A 169 9.85 4.89 -16.63
N ASN A 170 9.52 4.57 -17.90
CA ASN A 170 9.92 3.29 -18.51
C ASN A 170 11.44 3.21 -18.67
N GLN A 171 12.08 4.29 -19.09
CA GLN A 171 13.53 4.38 -19.23
C GLN A 171 14.22 4.26 -17.88
N ALA A 172 13.78 5.04 -16.88
CA ALA A 172 14.31 4.95 -15.52
C ALA A 172 14.09 3.56 -14.91
N ARG A 173 12.91 2.95 -15.12
CA ARG A 173 12.64 1.56 -14.69
C ARG A 173 13.67 0.59 -15.29
N ALA A 174 13.97 0.72 -16.60
CA ALA A 174 14.94 -0.15 -17.25
C ALA A 174 16.33 -0.06 -16.59
N ASP A 175 16.81 1.14 -16.29
CA ASP A 175 18.09 1.32 -15.64
C ASP A 175 18.08 0.88 -14.17
N LEU A 176 16.98 1.14 -13.45
CA LEU A 176 16.80 0.69 -12.07
C LEU A 176 16.81 -0.84 -11.93
N THR A 177 16.41 -1.61 -12.98
CA THR A 177 16.47 -3.08 -12.94
C THR A 177 17.88 -3.65 -12.83
N PHE A 178 18.92 -2.87 -13.14
CA PHE A 178 20.30 -3.29 -12.94
C PHE A 178 20.78 -3.16 -11.50
N ILE A 179 20.04 -2.46 -10.63
CA ILE A 179 20.32 -2.41 -9.18
C ILE A 179 19.81 -3.71 -8.57
N LYS A 180 20.68 -4.40 -7.85
CA LYS A 180 20.31 -5.61 -7.09
C LYS A 180 19.72 -5.25 -5.73
N ASN A 181 19.01 -6.18 -5.14
CA ASN A 181 18.42 -6.10 -3.81
C ASN A 181 17.35 -5.01 -3.68
N ILE A 182 16.63 -4.73 -4.77
CA ILE A 182 15.45 -3.87 -4.76
C ILE A 182 14.24 -4.57 -5.38
N GLU A 183 13.07 -4.13 -4.95
CA GLU A 183 11.77 -4.48 -5.51
C GLU A 183 11.20 -3.25 -6.22
N ILE A 184 10.71 -3.41 -7.45
CA ILE A 184 10.10 -2.31 -8.22
C ILE A 184 8.67 -2.68 -8.57
N THR A 185 7.71 -1.89 -8.10
CA THR A 185 6.30 -2.04 -8.43
C THR A 185 5.69 -0.73 -8.89
N SER A 186 4.38 -0.74 -9.09
CA SER A 186 3.57 0.44 -9.38
C SER A 186 2.21 0.27 -8.70
N SER A 187 1.69 1.32 -8.11
CA SER A 187 0.32 1.40 -7.60
C SER A 187 -0.57 2.26 -8.50
N TRP A 188 0.03 2.79 -9.56
CA TRP A 188 -0.63 3.69 -10.49
C TRP A 188 0.22 3.80 -11.78
N LYS A 189 -0.41 4.04 -12.93
CA LYS A 189 0.25 4.07 -14.26
C LYS A 189 1.39 5.09 -14.39
N ASN A 190 1.39 6.14 -13.58
CA ASN A 190 2.33 7.26 -13.66
C ASN A 190 3.30 7.28 -12.47
N ASN A 191 3.50 6.15 -11.78
CA ASN A 191 4.49 6.06 -10.73
C ASN A 191 5.35 4.79 -10.80
N LEU A 192 6.50 4.87 -10.15
CA LEU A 192 7.33 3.73 -9.78
C LEU A 192 7.55 3.77 -8.28
N GLU A 193 7.43 2.63 -7.65
CA GLU A 193 7.68 2.45 -6.22
C GLU A 193 8.84 1.47 -6.05
N ILE A 194 9.88 1.90 -5.35
CA ILE A 194 11.10 1.11 -5.14
C ILE A 194 11.25 0.86 -3.65
N MET A 195 11.37 -0.40 -3.28
CA MET A 195 11.59 -0.89 -1.93
C MET A 195 12.83 -1.78 -1.88
N SER A 196 13.22 -2.20 -0.70
CA SER A 196 14.19 -3.27 -0.52
C SER A 196 13.65 -4.60 -1.06
N GLU A 197 14.51 -5.46 -1.58
CA GLU A 197 14.13 -6.81 -2.04
C GLU A 197 13.34 -7.56 -0.98
N GLY A 198 12.27 -8.21 -1.40
CA GLY A 198 11.33 -8.90 -0.52
C GLY A 198 10.34 -7.99 0.22
N SER A 199 10.38 -6.67 -0.01
CA SER A 199 9.37 -5.75 0.51
C SER A 199 8.18 -5.71 -0.44
N HIS A 200 7.23 -6.60 -0.24
CA HIS A 200 5.95 -6.62 -0.94
C HIS A 200 4.84 -7.09 0.01
N LYS A 201 3.58 -6.73 -0.29
CA LYS A 201 2.44 -6.99 0.59
C LYS A 201 2.31 -8.47 0.96
N GLY A 202 2.53 -9.39 0.03
CA GLY A 202 2.44 -10.83 0.28
C GLY A 202 3.43 -11.32 1.34
N LYS A 203 4.70 -10.87 1.30
CA LYS A 203 5.70 -11.23 2.30
C LYS A 203 5.39 -10.67 3.68
N ALA A 204 4.87 -9.45 3.72
CA ALA A 204 4.44 -8.83 4.97
C ALA A 204 3.23 -9.57 5.60
N ILE A 205 2.30 -10.05 4.77
CA ILE A 205 1.17 -10.86 5.23
C ILE A 205 1.66 -12.23 5.73
N GLU A 206 2.58 -12.87 5.01
CA GLU A 206 3.21 -14.11 5.46
C GLU A 206 3.80 -13.93 6.85
N TYR A 207 4.66 -12.92 7.05
CA TYR A 207 5.24 -12.63 8.37
C TYR A 207 4.17 -12.40 9.44
N LEU A 208 3.15 -11.58 9.15
CA LEU A 208 2.12 -11.27 10.15
C LEU A 208 1.22 -12.48 10.44
N SER A 209 0.90 -13.31 9.43
CA SER A 209 0.10 -14.52 9.63
C SER A 209 0.84 -15.57 10.45
N ASP A 210 2.16 -15.72 10.26
CA ASP A 210 2.99 -16.60 11.09
C ASP A 210 3.00 -16.12 12.55
N LEU A 211 3.15 -14.79 12.78
CA LEU A 211 3.10 -14.21 14.12
C LEU A 211 1.74 -14.44 14.82
N LEU A 212 0.65 -14.44 14.03
CA LEU A 212 -0.72 -14.65 14.52
C LEU A 212 -1.13 -16.13 14.55
N GLU A 213 -0.26 -17.06 14.15
CA GLU A 213 -0.54 -18.49 14.02
C GLU A 213 -1.78 -18.78 13.14
N ILE A 214 -1.87 -18.06 12.02
CA ILE A 214 -2.97 -18.17 11.04
C ILE A 214 -2.45 -18.81 9.76
N ASP A 215 -2.98 -19.98 9.42
CA ASP A 215 -2.65 -20.65 8.17
C ASP A 215 -3.11 -19.85 6.95
N ARG A 216 -2.32 -19.89 5.90
CA ARG A 216 -2.58 -19.22 4.61
C ARG A 216 -3.98 -19.47 4.05
N GLU A 217 -4.48 -20.72 4.16
CA GLU A 217 -5.80 -21.12 3.68
C GLU A 217 -6.96 -20.39 4.37
N ASN A 218 -6.71 -19.85 5.55
CA ASN A 218 -7.68 -19.10 6.36
C ASN A 218 -7.63 -17.59 6.14
N ILE A 219 -6.83 -17.14 5.13
CA ILE A 219 -6.67 -15.73 4.78
C ILE A 219 -7.49 -15.43 3.52
N ILE A 220 -8.24 -14.32 3.55
CA ILE A 220 -8.84 -13.71 2.37
C ILE A 220 -8.23 -12.33 2.16
N ALA A 221 -7.76 -12.03 0.93
CA ALA A 221 -7.13 -10.77 0.58
C ALA A 221 -7.86 -10.06 -0.56
N PHE A 222 -7.95 -8.73 -0.48
CA PHE A 222 -8.62 -7.85 -1.45
C PHE A 222 -7.62 -6.84 -2.02
N GLY A 223 -7.59 -6.69 -3.36
CA GLY A 223 -6.71 -5.75 -4.02
C GLY A 223 -7.15 -5.43 -5.44
N ASP A 224 -6.52 -4.41 -6.04
CA ASP A 224 -6.87 -3.94 -7.38
C ASP A 224 -5.66 -3.65 -8.29
N ASN A 225 -4.45 -3.50 -7.76
CA ASN A 225 -3.32 -3.02 -8.55
C ASN A 225 -2.10 -3.96 -8.50
N TYR A 226 -1.06 -3.63 -9.27
CA TYR A 226 0.15 -4.45 -9.40
C TYR A 226 0.88 -4.71 -8.08
N ASN A 227 0.86 -3.75 -7.14
CA ASN A 227 1.43 -3.94 -5.81
C ASN A 227 0.64 -4.91 -4.91
N ASP A 228 -0.56 -5.33 -5.36
CA ASP A 228 -1.41 -6.32 -4.67
C ASP A 228 -1.20 -7.74 -5.16
N LEU A 229 -0.56 -7.94 -6.33
CA LEU A 229 -0.39 -9.26 -6.94
C LEU A 229 0.13 -10.28 -5.93
N SER A 230 1.17 -9.91 -5.19
CA SER A 230 1.81 -10.81 -4.21
C SER A 230 0.89 -11.21 -3.06
N MET A 231 0.00 -10.32 -2.59
CA MET A 231 -0.94 -10.67 -1.52
C MET A 231 -2.14 -11.48 -2.03
N ILE A 232 -2.62 -11.18 -3.24
CA ILE A 232 -3.69 -11.94 -3.90
C ILE A 232 -3.25 -13.37 -4.18
N GLU A 233 -1.99 -13.57 -4.60
CA GLU A 233 -1.42 -14.89 -4.84
C GLU A 233 -1.10 -15.64 -3.53
N PHE A 234 -0.63 -14.93 -2.51
CA PHE A 234 -0.30 -15.54 -1.21
C PHE A 234 -1.54 -16.02 -0.47
N ALA A 235 -2.62 -15.24 -0.41
CA ALA A 235 -3.80 -15.60 0.38
C ALA A 235 -4.46 -16.89 -0.08
N GLY A 236 -5.07 -17.64 0.83
CA GLY A 236 -5.87 -18.82 0.52
C GLY A 236 -7.11 -18.49 -0.33
N THR A 237 -7.53 -17.23 -0.32
CA THR A 237 -8.56 -16.67 -1.21
C THR A 237 -8.17 -15.25 -1.59
N GLY A 238 -7.70 -15.07 -2.81
CA GLY A 238 -7.47 -13.74 -3.41
C GLY A 238 -8.73 -13.23 -4.10
N VAL A 239 -9.12 -12.01 -3.84
CA VAL A 239 -10.28 -11.34 -4.43
C VAL A 239 -9.83 -10.07 -5.15
N ALA A 240 -10.02 -10.01 -6.45
CA ALA A 240 -9.79 -8.82 -7.25
C ALA A 240 -11.03 -7.91 -7.23
N MET A 241 -10.82 -6.61 -7.14
CA MET A 241 -11.88 -5.62 -7.29
C MET A 241 -12.37 -5.55 -8.74
N GLY A 242 -13.61 -5.12 -8.97
CA GLY A 242 -14.16 -4.94 -10.31
C GLY A 242 -13.41 -3.92 -11.16
N ASN A 243 -12.81 -2.90 -10.51
CA ASN A 243 -11.93 -1.91 -11.11
C ASN A 243 -10.46 -2.34 -11.18
N ALA A 244 -10.12 -3.56 -10.78
CA ALA A 244 -8.73 -4.02 -10.74
C ALA A 244 -8.11 -4.14 -12.15
N GLU A 245 -6.79 -4.06 -12.17
CA GLU A 245 -5.98 -4.37 -13.35
C GLU A 245 -6.25 -5.81 -13.83
N GLU A 246 -6.21 -6.03 -15.14
CA GLU A 246 -6.54 -7.35 -15.72
C GLU A 246 -5.61 -8.46 -15.22
N GLU A 247 -4.37 -8.15 -14.90
CA GLU A 247 -3.43 -9.10 -14.33
C GLU A 247 -3.82 -9.55 -12.93
N VAL A 248 -4.31 -8.64 -12.09
CA VAL A 248 -4.84 -8.95 -10.75
C VAL A 248 -6.10 -9.82 -10.86
N LYS A 249 -7.02 -9.49 -11.76
CA LYS A 249 -8.21 -10.30 -12.03
C LYS A 249 -7.88 -11.72 -12.49
N ARG A 250 -6.83 -11.87 -13.30
CA ARG A 250 -6.40 -13.16 -13.86
C ARG A 250 -5.89 -14.14 -12.81
N ILE A 251 -5.22 -13.64 -11.76
CA ILE A 251 -4.65 -14.50 -10.71
C ILE A 251 -5.60 -14.70 -9.52
N ALA A 252 -6.61 -13.83 -9.36
CA ALA A 252 -7.55 -13.88 -8.25
C ALA A 252 -8.46 -15.12 -8.32
N ASN A 253 -8.89 -15.63 -7.16
CA ASN A 253 -9.87 -16.70 -7.05
C ASN A 253 -11.30 -16.21 -7.34
N HIS A 254 -11.57 -14.93 -7.02
CA HIS A 254 -12.86 -14.29 -7.20
C HIS A 254 -12.69 -12.86 -7.69
N ILE A 255 -13.67 -12.37 -8.44
CA ILE A 255 -13.79 -10.95 -8.82
C ILE A 255 -15.07 -10.43 -8.15
N THR A 256 -14.96 -9.31 -7.45
CA THR A 256 -16.09 -8.62 -6.82
C THR A 256 -16.48 -7.35 -7.59
N SER A 257 -17.39 -6.54 -7.05
CA SER A 257 -17.77 -5.24 -7.63
C SER A 257 -16.62 -4.21 -7.49
N THR A 258 -16.82 -3.04 -8.08
CA THR A 258 -15.84 -1.93 -7.95
C THR A 258 -15.77 -1.42 -6.51
N ASN A 259 -14.72 -0.66 -6.22
CA ASN A 259 -14.58 0.03 -4.93
C ASN A 259 -15.69 1.07 -4.71
N GLY A 260 -16.16 1.76 -5.78
CA GLY A 260 -17.30 2.67 -5.72
C GLY A 260 -18.62 1.97 -5.37
N ASP A 261 -18.76 0.69 -5.69
CA ASP A 261 -19.93 -0.16 -5.41
C ASP A 261 -19.78 -1.01 -4.15
N SER A 262 -18.88 -0.66 -3.24
CA SER A 262 -18.60 -1.39 -1.99
C SER A 262 -18.28 -2.87 -2.22
N GLY A 263 -17.41 -3.15 -3.21
CA GLY A 263 -17.08 -4.52 -3.63
C GLY A 263 -16.50 -5.38 -2.50
N VAL A 264 -15.75 -4.80 -1.56
CA VAL A 264 -15.21 -5.51 -0.39
C VAL A 264 -16.37 -6.04 0.46
N ALA A 265 -17.38 -5.21 0.76
CA ALA A 265 -18.55 -5.64 1.53
C ALA A 265 -19.33 -6.75 0.84
N LYS A 266 -19.54 -6.65 -0.49
CA LYS A 266 -20.26 -7.66 -1.26
C LYS A 266 -19.54 -9.00 -1.19
N ALA A 267 -18.24 -9.03 -1.35
CA ALA A 267 -17.47 -10.27 -1.26
C ALA A 267 -17.41 -10.82 0.17
N ILE A 268 -17.24 -9.99 1.19
CA ILE A 268 -17.30 -10.41 2.60
C ILE A 268 -18.67 -11.03 2.89
N ASN A 269 -19.78 -10.39 2.48
CA ASN A 269 -21.12 -10.90 2.70
C ASN A 269 -21.33 -12.28 2.05
N SER A 270 -20.83 -12.50 0.82
CA SER A 270 -21.03 -13.75 0.10
C SER A 270 -20.05 -14.85 0.51
N LEU A 271 -18.77 -14.54 0.71
CA LEU A 271 -17.72 -15.54 0.93
C LEU A 271 -17.44 -15.81 2.41
N VAL A 272 -17.58 -14.79 3.26
CA VAL A 272 -17.22 -14.86 4.69
C VAL A 272 -18.47 -15.01 5.55
N LEU A 273 -19.43 -14.07 5.45
CA LEU A 273 -20.64 -14.06 6.27
C LEU A 273 -21.75 -14.95 5.71
N GLN A 274 -21.64 -15.39 4.46
CA GLN A 274 -22.59 -16.27 3.75
C GLN A 274 -24.02 -15.74 3.75
N LYS A 275 -24.17 -14.42 3.74
CA LYS A 275 -25.46 -13.76 3.56
C LYS A 275 -25.91 -13.91 2.10
N VAL A 276 -27.19 -14.25 1.89
CA VAL A 276 -27.79 -14.23 0.55
C VAL A 276 -27.75 -12.78 0.06
N VAL A 277 -26.88 -12.48 -0.90
CA VAL A 277 -26.87 -11.16 -1.55
C VAL A 277 -28.09 -11.13 -2.45
N SER A 278 -29.11 -10.34 -2.08
CA SER A 278 -30.23 -10.05 -2.97
C SER A 278 -29.71 -9.31 -4.21
N ALA A 279 -29.96 -9.87 -5.38
CA ALA A 279 -29.59 -9.35 -6.68
C ALA A 279 -30.17 -7.95 -6.96
#